data_59b3352668a1f4c7a9ae8de5d20b12d5
#
_entry.id   59b3352668a1f4c7a9ae8de5d20b12d5
#
_cell.length_a   1.000
_cell.length_b   1.000
_cell.length_c   1.000
_cell.angle_alpha   90.00
_cell.angle_beta   90.00
_cell.angle_gamma   90.00
#
_symmetry.space_group_name_H-M   'P 1'
#
loop_
_entity.id
_entity.type
_entity.pdbx_description
1 polymer ?
#
loop_
_entity_poly.entity_id
_entity_poly.type
_entity_poly.pdbx_seq_one_letter_code
_entity_poly.pdbx_strand_id
1 'polypeptide(L)'
;MYTCSGCSARVQWHETRQYNSGIHPGSSRLSQWLQQPAADKLQQGWSGFTGVGYPKKTPTALADHVEKNGLQGQLKYNLFVGASSGAETENRWARNNMIERRSPHQVGKDIAKGINNGNIKFFDKHLSMGPTDLVYGYYTKNNPSKKLDVAVIEATAITPEGGIVPGASVGASPEIIQMADKIIIEVNTASPDLTGLHDICMTDVPPYKKPYLVMSPEDRIGLPYIPVDPEKVVAVVESDYMDQTQPNAEEDETSRKIAGNLVEFLQHEVKHGRLPENLTPLQSGIGNIANAVVGGLASGGANFKNLKVWTEVLQDSFLDLFDSGNLDFATATSIRFSPDGFKRFYENYERYAPKLLLRSQAVSNSPEIIKRLGVIGMNTPVEVDIYAHANSTCVMGSRMLNGLGGSADFLRSSKYSIMHTPSTRPSKTDPTGVSCIVPMCTHVDQTEHDRKFFKLPFSSETQLTPPSSRHGRHRNRLRGRHRHVSPRARARDHQEVRAPRLPADPDGLPGPRGVRVPAQGLGPRAAPAVERVRHAQAPERARHDEDPGLGCEQEHVRCVRG
;
A
#
# COMPACT_ATOMS: atom_id res chain seq x y z
N MET A 1 30.22 -1.52 -27.06
CA MET A 1 30.82 -0.19 -27.01
C MET A 1 30.07 0.69 -28.00
N TYR A 2 29.08 1.41 -27.55
CA TYR A 2 28.57 2.62 -28.21
C TYR A 2 28.40 3.67 -27.12
N THR A 3 29.35 4.57 -27.08
CA THR A 3 29.30 5.78 -26.29
C THR A 3 28.39 6.77 -27.03
N CYS A 4 27.25 7.09 -26.49
CA CYS A 4 26.48 8.26 -26.88
C CYS A 4 26.73 9.35 -25.85
N SER A 5 27.76 10.16 -26.10
CA SER A 5 28.01 11.42 -25.41
C SER A 5 27.02 12.45 -25.95
N GLY A 6 26.17 12.98 -25.07
CA GLY A 6 25.41 14.21 -25.30
C GLY A 6 23.93 14.01 -25.53
N CYS A 7 23.20 13.78 -24.46
CA CYS A 7 21.80 14.15 -24.38
C CYS A 7 21.50 14.69 -22.97
N SER A 8 22.00 15.89 -22.69
CA SER A 8 21.33 16.78 -21.73
C SER A 8 20.15 17.41 -22.51
N ALA A 9 19.14 16.63 -22.77
CA ALA A 9 17.88 17.16 -23.25
C ALA A 9 17.13 17.74 -22.06
N ARG A 10 17.49 18.97 -21.65
CA ARG A 10 16.51 19.90 -21.14
C ARG A 10 15.44 19.95 -22.23
N VAL A 11 14.30 19.32 -21.99
CA VAL A 11 13.13 19.42 -22.85
C VAL A 11 12.76 20.90 -22.89
N GLN A 12 13.23 21.60 -23.95
CA GLN A 12 12.72 22.90 -24.29
C GLN A 12 11.28 22.68 -24.74
N TRP A 13 10.35 23.12 -23.91
CA TRP A 13 8.93 23.21 -24.21
C TRP A 13 8.68 24.30 -25.24
N HIS A 14 9.14 24.09 -26.46
CA HIS A 14 8.80 24.90 -27.60
C HIS A 14 8.11 24.03 -28.64
N GLU A 15 6.84 24.39 -28.85
CA GLU A 15 6.06 24.08 -30.05
C GLU A 15 5.50 22.65 -30.18
N THR A 16 4.55 22.27 -29.30
CA THR A 16 3.37 21.53 -29.80
C THR A 16 2.23 21.62 -28.78
N ARG A 17 1.21 22.38 -29.15
CA ARG A 17 -0.04 22.71 -28.44
C ARG A 17 0.11 23.71 -27.30
N GLN A 18 -0.57 24.81 -27.43
CA GLN A 18 -0.76 25.87 -26.47
C GLN A 18 -1.44 25.28 -25.19
N TYR A 19 -0.67 24.64 -24.32
CA TYR A 19 -0.99 24.69 -22.92
C TYR A 19 -0.79 26.14 -22.53
N ASN A 20 -1.86 26.79 -22.08
CA ASN A 20 -1.80 28.16 -21.60
C ASN A 20 -0.77 28.26 -20.47
N SER A 21 0.51 28.48 -20.83
CA SER A 21 1.67 28.60 -19.90
C SER A 21 1.60 29.88 -19.05
N GLY A 22 0.40 30.47 -18.90
CA GLY A 22 0.16 31.74 -18.24
C GLY A 22 -0.39 31.66 -16.81
N ILE A 23 -0.45 30.48 -16.17
CA ILE A 23 -0.92 30.41 -14.78
C ILE A 23 0.28 30.23 -13.86
N HIS A 24 0.95 31.33 -13.52
CA HIS A 24 1.87 31.37 -12.39
C HIS A 24 1.13 30.96 -11.09
N PRO A 25 1.81 30.33 -10.09
CA PRO A 25 1.23 29.92 -8.81
C PRO A 25 0.53 31.03 -8.03
N GLY A 26 0.73 32.29 -8.41
CA GLY A 26 0.05 33.48 -7.88
C GLY A 26 -1.07 34.01 -8.76
N SER A 27 -1.49 33.27 -9.81
CA SER A 27 -2.54 33.81 -10.69
C SER A 27 -3.88 33.85 -9.94
N SER A 28 -4.55 34.99 -10.05
CA SER A 28 -5.86 35.24 -9.45
C SER A 28 -6.93 34.21 -9.89
N ARG A 29 -6.74 33.55 -11.03
CA ARG A 29 -7.66 32.52 -11.55
C ARG A 29 -7.59 31.19 -10.82
N LEU A 30 -6.40 30.69 -10.48
CA LEU A 30 -6.25 29.45 -9.73
C LEU A 30 -6.78 29.63 -8.31
N SER A 31 -6.43 30.75 -7.66
CA SER A 31 -6.95 31.09 -6.34
C SER A 31 -8.47 31.31 -6.34
N GLN A 32 -9.03 31.98 -7.34
CA GLN A 32 -10.48 32.15 -7.49
C GLN A 32 -11.21 30.83 -7.67
N TRP A 33 -10.64 29.90 -8.47
CA TRP A 33 -11.27 28.61 -8.70
C TRP A 33 -11.23 27.72 -7.45
N LEU A 34 -10.11 27.70 -6.72
CA LEU A 34 -9.99 26.96 -5.45
C LEU A 34 -10.86 27.56 -4.32
N GLN A 35 -11.31 28.80 -4.46
CA GLN A 35 -12.11 29.52 -3.47
C GLN A 35 -13.62 29.49 -3.75
N GLN A 36 -14.08 28.88 -4.84
CA GLN A 36 -15.52 28.80 -5.10
C GLN A 36 -16.22 28.07 -3.95
N PRO A 37 -17.17 28.74 -3.24
CA PRO A 37 -17.95 28.07 -2.22
C PRO A 37 -18.88 27.07 -2.88
N ALA A 38 -18.48 25.81 -2.93
CA ALA A 38 -19.42 24.75 -3.22
C ALA A 38 -20.35 24.58 -2.01
N ALA A 39 -21.62 24.33 -2.25
CA ALA A 39 -22.59 23.98 -1.20
C ALA A 39 -22.13 22.76 -0.39
N ASP A 40 -21.31 21.89 -0.99
CA ASP A 40 -20.56 20.81 -0.37
C ASP A 40 -19.06 21.06 -0.53
N LYS A 41 -18.29 20.68 0.49
CA LYS A 41 -16.86 20.91 0.57
C LYS A 41 -16.12 20.23 -0.58
N LEU A 42 -15.21 20.95 -1.23
CA LEU A 42 -14.43 20.45 -2.36
C LEU A 42 -13.71 19.14 -2.01
N GLN A 43 -13.79 18.19 -2.93
CA GLN A 43 -13.15 16.90 -2.83
C GLN A 43 -11.82 16.93 -3.57
N GLN A 44 -10.73 16.81 -2.82
CA GLN A 44 -9.39 16.84 -3.38
C GLN A 44 -8.68 15.50 -3.25
N GLY A 45 -7.98 15.10 -4.30
CA GLY A 45 -7.04 14.00 -4.28
C GLY A 45 -5.60 14.51 -4.45
N TRP A 46 -4.68 14.05 -3.60
CA TRP A 46 -3.26 14.34 -3.74
C TRP A 46 -2.48 13.06 -4.01
N SER A 47 -1.43 13.17 -4.85
CA SER A 47 -0.41 12.13 -4.90
C SER A 47 0.31 12.03 -3.55
N GLY A 48 1.07 10.96 -3.39
CA GLY A 48 1.88 10.72 -2.21
C GLY A 48 1.56 9.41 -1.51
N PHE A 49 2.62 8.81 -0.98
CA PHE A 49 2.52 7.60 -0.19
C PHE A 49 3.64 7.57 0.85
N THR A 50 3.28 7.46 2.13
CA THR A 50 4.22 7.49 3.28
C THR A 50 5.18 8.68 3.30
N GLY A 51 4.69 9.86 2.88
CA GLY A 51 5.41 11.12 2.95
C GLY A 51 6.46 11.34 1.85
N VAL A 52 6.29 10.69 0.69
CA VAL A 52 7.09 10.92 -0.52
C VAL A 52 6.21 11.01 -1.76
N GLY A 53 6.69 11.66 -2.81
CA GLY A 53 5.97 11.79 -4.09
C GLY A 53 4.68 12.61 -3.98
N TYR A 54 4.60 13.56 -3.05
CA TYR A 54 3.42 14.38 -2.78
C TYR A 54 3.59 15.81 -3.34
N PRO A 55 2.50 16.51 -3.67
CA PRO A 55 2.57 17.89 -4.10
C PRO A 55 2.97 18.79 -2.94
N LYS A 56 3.87 19.73 -3.16
CA LYS A 56 4.48 20.59 -2.13
C LYS A 56 4.10 22.05 -2.31
N LYS A 57 4.26 22.56 -3.53
CA LYS A 57 4.09 23.99 -3.83
C LYS A 57 2.63 24.42 -3.84
N THR A 58 1.78 23.65 -4.49
CA THR A 58 0.34 23.96 -4.60
C THR A 58 -0.36 23.93 -3.24
N PRO A 59 -0.22 22.91 -2.39
CA PRO A 59 -0.81 22.92 -1.05
C PRO A 59 -0.26 24.04 -0.16
N THR A 60 1.02 24.35 -0.27
CA THR A 60 1.68 25.44 0.48
C THR A 60 1.12 26.78 0.07
N ALA A 61 1.02 27.07 -1.23
CA ALA A 61 0.47 28.33 -1.73
C ALA A 61 -1.00 28.55 -1.31
N LEU A 62 -1.78 27.46 -1.24
CA LEU A 62 -3.17 27.56 -0.76
C LEU A 62 -3.22 27.84 0.75
N ALA A 63 -2.33 27.24 1.55
CA ALA A 63 -2.22 27.55 2.96
C ALA A 63 -1.77 29.01 3.21
N ASP A 64 -0.80 29.52 2.42
CA ASP A 64 -0.37 30.93 2.44
C ASP A 64 -1.53 31.87 2.17
N HIS A 65 -2.35 31.54 1.16
CA HIS A 65 -3.53 32.32 0.83
C HIS A 65 -4.55 32.37 1.97
N VAL A 66 -4.84 31.23 2.59
CA VAL A 66 -5.74 31.11 3.74
C VAL A 66 -5.25 31.95 4.92
N GLU A 67 -3.97 31.82 5.26
CA GLU A 67 -3.33 32.55 6.36
C GLU A 67 -3.33 34.06 6.12
N LYS A 68 -2.92 34.49 4.91
CA LYS A 68 -2.84 35.91 4.53
C LYS A 68 -4.19 36.61 4.54
N ASN A 69 -5.27 35.91 4.20
CA ASN A 69 -6.60 36.49 4.07
C ASN A 69 -7.52 36.16 5.27
N GLY A 70 -7.01 35.53 6.34
CA GLY A 70 -7.81 35.22 7.53
C GLY A 70 -8.95 34.22 7.26
N LEU A 71 -8.77 33.26 6.34
CA LEU A 71 -9.79 32.32 5.89
C LEU A 71 -9.77 30.97 6.62
N GLN A 72 -9.08 30.89 7.77
CA GLN A 72 -8.96 29.66 8.55
C GLN A 72 -10.33 29.12 8.94
N GLY A 73 -10.58 27.87 8.60
CA GLY A 73 -11.85 27.19 8.86
C GLY A 73 -13.02 27.57 7.94
N GLN A 74 -12.85 28.58 7.09
CA GLN A 74 -13.84 28.94 6.07
C GLN A 74 -13.73 28.06 4.83
N LEU A 75 -12.48 27.77 4.39
CA LEU A 75 -12.20 26.86 3.30
C LEU A 75 -11.84 25.48 3.86
N LYS A 76 -12.71 24.52 3.64
CA LYS A 76 -12.51 23.13 4.09
C LYS A 76 -12.64 22.15 2.94
N TYR A 77 -11.79 21.13 2.98
CA TYR A 77 -11.66 20.14 1.93
C TYR A 77 -11.83 18.72 2.48
N ASN A 78 -12.42 17.86 1.69
CA ASN A 78 -12.31 16.41 1.86
C ASN A 78 -11.07 15.95 1.12
N LEU A 79 -10.04 15.48 1.84
CA LEU A 79 -8.73 15.14 1.29
C LEU A 79 -8.54 13.63 1.21
N PHE A 80 -8.28 13.14 0.00
CA PHE A 80 -7.94 11.75 -0.31
C PHE A 80 -6.48 11.67 -0.76
N VAL A 81 -5.74 10.73 -0.21
CA VAL A 81 -4.33 10.46 -0.56
C VAL A 81 -4.14 8.96 -0.61
N GLY A 82 -3.09 8.47 -1.23
CA GLY A 82 -2.78 7.04 -1.26
C GLY A 82 -2.64 6.44 0.14
N ALA A 83 -1.78 7.04 0.96
CA ALA A 83 -1.69 6.82 2.40
C ALA A 83 -1.49 8.16 3.10
N SER A 84 -0.25 8.60 3.31
CA SER A 84 0.08 9.93 3.85
C SER A 84 0.85 10.75 2.82
N SER A 85 0.55 12.04 2.78
CA SER A 85 1.34 13.07 2.08
C SER A 85 2.45 13.59 3.01
N GLY A 86 3.10 14.71 2.67
CA GLY A 86 4.09 15.35 3.52
C GLY A 86 3.50 15.85 4.83
N ALA A 87 4.14 15.49 5.93
CA ALA A 87 3.65 15.89 7.25
C ALA A 87 3.63 17.42 7.43
N GLU A 88 4.54 18.15 6.79
CA GLU A 88 4.60 19.61 6.85
C GLU A 88 3.41 20.27 6.14
N THR A 89 2.98 19.74 4.98
CA THR A 89 1.82 20.25 4.24
C THR A 89 0.52 19.91 4.95
N GLU A 90 0.30 18.64 5.28
CA GLU A 90 -0.93 18.18 5.94
C GLU A 90 -1.10 18.80 7.34
N ASN A 91 -0.03 18.87 8.16
CA ASN A 91 -0.10 19.50 9.47
C ASN A 91 -0.44 21.00 9.39
N ARG A 92 0.12 21.69 8.39
CA ARG A 92 -0.21 23.10 8.15
C ARG A 92 -1.69 23.29 7.81
N TRP A 93 -2.22 22.43 6.94
CA TRP A 93 -3.64 22.43 6.59
C TRP A 93 -4.54 22.12 7.80
N ALA A 94 -4.12 21.18 8.66
CA ALA A 94 -4.86 20.87 9.89
C ALA A 94 -4.88 22.06 10.88
N ARG A 95 -3.73 22.73 11.08
CA ARG A 95 -3.65 23.93 11.94
C ARG A 95 -4.54 25.07 11.44
N ASN A 96 -4.65 25.23 10.12
CA ASN A 96 -5.50 26.20 9.47
C ASN A 96 -6.97 25.76 9.36
N ASN A 97 -7.33 24.62 9.94
CA ASN A 97 -8.67 24.04 9.90
C ASN A 97 -9.22 23.91 8.47
N MET A 98 -8.34 23.55 7.52
CA MET A 98 -8.66 23.39 6.10
C MET A 98 -9.13 21.98 5.74
N ILE A 99 -9.04 21.02 6.67
CA ILE A 99 -9.42 19.62 6.41
C ILE A 99 -10.73 19.32 7.15
N GLU A 100 -11.76 18.94 6.40
CA GLU A 100 -13.02 18.46 6.94
C GLU A 100 -12.99 16.94 7.14
N ARG A 101 -12.46 16.23 6.12
CA ARG A 101 -12.35 14.77 6.11
C ARG A 101 -10.99 14.36 5.58
N ARG A 102 -10.42 13.32 6.17
CA ARG A 102 -9.14 12.72 5.75
C ARG A 102 -9.28 11.20 5.64
N SER A 103 -8.70 10.62 4.63
CA SER A 103 -8.72 9.18 4.36
C SER A 103 -7.53 8.80 3.46
N PRO A 104 -7.03 7.54 3.50
CA PRO A 104 -7.39 6.45 4.43
C PRO A 104 -6.42 6.31 5.60
N HIS A 105 -5.26 6.96 5.57
CA HIS A 105 -4.16 6.82 6.53
C HIS A 105 -3.40 8.14 6.67
N GLN A 106 -2.84 8.44 7.83
CA GLN A 106 -2.11 9.67 8.10
C GLN A 106 -1.01 9.46 9.15
N VAL A 107 0.01 10.32 9.14
CA VAL A 107 1.13 10.27 10.10
C VAL A 107 1.43 11.64 10.75
N GLY A 108 0.68 12.68 10.41
CA GLY A 108 0.87 14.03 10.92
C GLY A 108 0.35 14.19 12.35
N LYS A 109 1.13 14.87 13.21
CA LYS A 109 0.74 15.11 14.61
C LYS A 109 -0.50 15.99 14.74
N ASP A 110 -0.61 17.03 13.91
CA ASP A 110 -1.74 17.98 13.95
C ASP A 110 -3.00 17.35 13.32
N ILE A 111 -2.84 16.52 12.29
CA ILE A 111 -3.92 15.69 11.75
C ILE A 111 -4.45 14.74 12.83
N ALA A 112 -3.57 13.99 13.50
CA ALA A 112 -3.96 13.06 14.56
C ALA A 112 -4.68 13.79 15.71
N LYS A 113 -4.20 15.00 16.08
CA LYS A 113 -4.89 15.85 17.06
C LYS A 113 -6.28 16.26 16.59
N GLY A 114 -6.41 16.69 15.32
CA GLY A 114 -7.68 17.08 14.73
C GLY A 114 -8.69 15.94 14.69
N ILE A 115 -8.25 14.72 14.35
CA ILE A 115 -9.06 13.51 14.34
C ILE A 115 -9.53 13.16 15.74
N ASN A 116 -8.62 13.09 16.70
CA ASN A 116 -8.93 12.70 18.08
C ASN A 116 -9.79 13.72 18.83
N ASN A 117 -9.79 14.99 18.39
CA ASN A 117 -10.65 16.05 18.93
C ASN A 117 -11.99 16.19 18.17
N GLY A 118 -12.23 15.39 17.12
CA GLY A 118 -13.43 15.46 16.30
C GLY A 118 -13.50 16.61 15.29
N ASN A 119 -12.43 17.41 15.16
CA ASN A 119 -12.37 18.52 14.20
C ASN A 119 -12.18 18.03 12.75
N ILE A 120 -11.53 16.87 12.57
CA ILE A 120 -11.30 16.23 11.28
C ILE A 120 -12.04 14.90 11.31
N LYS A 121 -12.97 14.70 10.40
CA LYS A 121 -13.63 13.41 10.18
C LYS A 121 -12.63 12.46 9.52
N PHE A 122 -12.46 11.29 10.10
CA PHE A 122 -11.52 10.31 9.60
C PHE A 122 -12.20 8.96 9.41
N PHE A 123 -11.82 8.28 8.35
CA PHE A 123 -12.04 6.84 8.21
C PHE A 123 -10.79 6.22 7.60
N ASP A 124 -10.36 5.14 8.19
CA ASP A 124 -9.31 4.31 7.64
C ASP A 124 -9.88 3.23 6.73
N LYS A 125 -9.02 2.66 5.93
CA LYS A 125 -9.35 1.59 5.00
C LYS A 125 -8.09 0.77 4.74
N HIS A 126 -8.25 -0.51 4.43
CA HIS A 126 -7.16 -1.28 3.83
C HIS A 126 -6.63 -0.55 2.60
N LEU A 127 -5.32 -0.42 2.49
CA LEU A 127 -4.71 0.36 1.39
C LEU A 127 -4.93 -0.29 0.02
N SER A 128 -5.15 -1.61 -0.03
CA SER A 128 -5.59 -2.29 -1.25
C SER A 128 -6.97 -1.86 -1.73
N MET A 129 -7.85 -1.48 -0.79
CA MET A 129 -9.27 -1.20 -1.09
C MET A 129 -9.55 0.28 -1.34
N GLY A 130 -8.81 1.18 -0.67
CA GLY A 130 -9.06 2.62 -0.74
C GLY A 130 -9.14 3.17 -2.17
N PRO A 131 -8.17 2.92 -3.05
CA PRO A 131 -8.19 3.39 -4.43
C PRO A 131 -9.33 2.79 -5.26
N THR A 132 -9.57 1.49 -5.13
CA THR A 132 -10.64 0.82 -5.87
C THR A 132 -12.02 1.31 -5.44
N ASP A 133 -12.24 1.50 -4.14
CA ASP A 133 -13.49 2.06 -3.60
C ASP A 133 -13.73 3.50 -4.06
N LEU A 134 -12.65 4.28 -4.26
CA LEU A 134 -12.72 5.62 -4.84
C LEU A 134 -13.24 5.56 -6.28
N VAL A 135 -12.66 4.69 -7.11
CA VAL A 135 -13.07 4.51 -8.52
C VAL A 135 -14.50 3.95 -8.62
N TYR A 136 -14.90 3.10 -7.67
CA TYR A 136 -16.27 2.59 -7.60
C TYR A 136 -17.29 3.65 -7.15
N GLY A 137 -16.82 4.84 -6.81
CA GLY A 137 -17.67 5.99 -6.47
C GLY A 137 -18.24 5.96 -5.04
N TYR A 138 -17.74 5.08 -4.16
CA TYR A 138 -18.29 4.99 -2.79
C TYR A 138 -18.09 6.27 -1.99
N TYR A 139 -17.01 7.00 -2.22
CA TYR A 139 -16.68 8.22 -1.49
C TYR A 139 -17.20 9.50 -2.15
N THR A 140 -17.48 9.45 -3.44
CA THR A 140 -17.84 10.63 -4.26
C THR A 140 -19.33 10.67 -4.65
N LYS A 141 -20.13 9.68 -4.25
CA LYS A 141 -21.53 9.56 -4.64
C LYS A 141 -22.41 10.78 -4.31
N ASN A 142 -22.04 11.54 -3.27
CA ASN A 142 -22.76 12.73 -2.85
C ASN A 142 -22.24 14.01 -3.53
N ASN A 143 -21.15 13.93 -4.30
CA ASN A 143 -20.70 15.04 -5.13
C ASN A 143 -21.56 15.12 -6.40
N PRO A 144 -22.01 16.30 -6.85
CA PRO A 144 -22.82 16.45 -8.07
C PRO A 144 -22.20 15.77 -9.29
N SER A 145 -20.89 15.92 -9.50
CA SER A 145 -20.15 15.26 -10.59
C SER A 145 -19.91 13.77 -10.36
N LYS A 146 -20.12 13.27 -9.12
CA LYS A 146 -19.73 11.93 -8.65
C LYS A 146 -18.23 11.62 -8.80
N LYS A 147 -17.41 12.67 -8.84
CA LYS A 147 -15.97 12.63 -9.01
C LYS A 147 -15.27 13.47 -7.94
N LEU A 148 -13.95 13.45 -7.93
CA LEU A 148 -13.15 14.43 -7.22
C LEU A 148 -13.16 15.74 -8.00
N ASP A 149 -13.28 16.87 -7.31
CA ASP A 149 -13.28 18.19 -7.96
C ASP A 149 -11.89 18.51 -8.53
N VAL A 150 -10.82 18.14 -7.82
CA VAL A 150 -9.45 18.36 -8.26
C VAL A 150 -8.49 17.29 -7.78
N ALA A 151 -7.57 16.89 -8.64
CA ALA A 151 -6.35 16.16 -8.29
C ALA A 151 -5.15 17.11 -8.32
N VAL A 152 -4.25 16.99 -7.34
CA VAL A 152 -2.94 17.65 -7.36
C VAL A 152 -1.89 16.55 -7.30
N ILE A 153 -1.12 16.41 -8.38
CA ILE A 153 -0.26 15.25 -8.59
C ILE A 153 1.18 15.71 -8.83
N GLU A 154 2.10 15.22 -8.02
CA GLU A 154 3.52 15.39 -8.28
C GLU A 154 3.96 14.48 -9.43
N ALA A 155 4.82 15.01 -10.29
CA ALA A 155 5.45 14.31 -11.39
C ALA A 155 6.94 14.62 -11.45
N THR A 156 7.76 13.72 -11.98
CA THR A 156 9.16 13.99 -12.33
C THR A 156 9.32 14.34 -13.80
N ALA A 157 8.38 13.89 -14.63
CA ALA A 157 8.31 14.23 -16.05
C ALA A 157 6.86 14.13 -16.57
N ILE A 158 6.64 14.74 -17.73
CA ILE A 158 5.43 14.56 -18.54
C ILE A 158 5.89 14.01 -19.89
N THR A 159 5.30 12.89 -20.33
CA THR A 159 5.70 12.26 -21.59
C THR A 159 5.22 13.11 -22.80
N PRO A 160 5.79 12.91 -24.00
CA PRO A 160 5.33 13.60 -25.21
C PRO A 160 3.83 13.40 -25.49
N GLU A 161 3.26 12.27 -25.08
CA GLU A 161 1.84 11.94 -25.23
C GLU A 161 0.97 12.57 -24.11
N GLY A 162 1.59 13.28 -23.15
CA GLY A 162 0.91 13.94 -22.05
C GLY A 162 0.71 13.07 -20.81
N GLY A 163 1.32 11.88 -20.75
CA GLY A 163 1.30 11.02 -19.58
C GLY A 163 2.13 11.56 -18.42
N ILE A 164 1.75 11.30 -17.18
CA ILE A 164 2.46 11.72 -15.98
C ILE A 164 3.41 10.61 -15.54
N VAL A 165 4.71 10.93 -15.43
CA VAL A 165 5.69 10.08 -14.77
C VAL A 165 5.69 10.41 -13.28
N PRO A 166 5.25 9.51 -12.38
CA PRO A 166 5.22 9.78 -10.94
C PRO A 166 6.62 10.00 -10.35
N GLY A 167 6.69 10.56 -9.15
CA GLY A 167 7.92 10.67 -8.37
C GLY A 167 8.25 9.37 -7.60
N ALA A 168 8.76 9.54 -6.39
CA ALA A 168 9.18 8.46 -5.49
C ALA A 168 8.03 7.55 -5.01
N SER A 169 6.78 7.86 -5.32
CA SER A 169 5.63 7.02 -5.04
C SER A 169 4.57 7.08 -6.14
N VAL A 170 3.89 5.97 -6.33
CA VAL A 170 2.68 5.88 -7.16
C VAL A 170 1.44 6.04 -6.29
N GLY A 171 1.36 5.28 -5.20
CA GLY A 171 0.21 5.30 -4.30
C GLY A 171 -1.12 5.08 -5.03
N ALA A 172 -2.09 5.95 -4.77
CA ALA A 172 -3.40 5.98 -5.43
C ALA A 172 -3.48 7.03 -6.55
N SER A 173 -2.35 7.56 -7.03
CA SER A 173 -2.34 8.62 -8.04
C SER A 173 -3.09 8.26 -9.33
N PRO A 174 -3.00 7.01 -9.87
CA PRO A 174 -3.78 6.60 -11.02
C PRO A 174 -5.29 6.72 -10.80
N GLU A 175 -5.78 6.24 -9.66
CA GLU A 175 -7.20 6.25 -9.32
C GLU A 175 -7.71 7.66 -8.99
N ILE A 176 -6.87 8.48 -8.37
CA ILE A 176 -7.17 9.89 -8.11
C ILE A 176 -7.32 10.66 -9.43
N ILE A 177 -6.40 10.47 -10.38
CA ILE A 177 -6.47 11.06 -11.74
C ILE A 177 -7.71 10.56 -12.48
N GLN A 178 -7.97 9.26 -12.42
CA GLN A 178 -9.15 8.65 -13.05
C GLN A 178 -10.45 9.29 -12.57
N MET A 179 -10.53 9.61 -11.28
CA MET A 179 -11.72 10.17 -10.65
C MET A 179 -11.78 11.69 -10.64
N ALA A 180 -10.74 12.41 -11.05
CA ALA A 180 -10.71 13.86 -11.00
C ALA A 180 -11.45 14.49 -12.21
N ASP A 181 -12.19 15.58 -11.93
CA ASP A 181 -12.73 16.47 -12.96
C ASP A 181 -11.64 17.42 -13.48
N LYS A 182 -10.73 17.88 -12.60
CA LYS A 182 -9.63 18.77 -12.93
C LYS A 182 -8.33 18.28 -12.32
N ILE A 183 -7.22 18.53 -13.01
CA ILE A 183 -5.90 18.05 -12.60
C ILE A 183 -4.92 19.22 -12.59
N ILE A 184 -4.17 19.34 -11.51
CA ILE A 184 -2.99 20.17 -11.38
C ILE A 184 -1.79 19.24 -11.34
N ILE A 185 -0.83 19.41 -12.23
CA ILE A 185 0.41 18.66 -12.26
C ILE A 185 1.51 19.52 -11.63
N GLU A 186 2.16 19.01 -10.58
CA GLU A 186 3.32 19.65 -9.98
C GLU A 186 4.58 18.90 -10.41
N VAL A 187 5.33 19.47 -11.38
CA VAL A 187 6.55 18.89 -11.91
C VAL A 187 7.70 19.26 -10.99
N ASN A 188 8.28 18.25 -10.34
CA ASN A 188 9.34 18.43 -9.35
C ASN A 188 10.71 18.23 -9.98
N THR A 189 11.45 19.33 -10.15
CA THR A 189 12.80 19.35 -10.75
C THR A 189 13.91 18.99 -9.77
N ALA A 190 13.60 18.88 -8.48
CA ALA A 190 14.57 18.42 -7.47
C ALA A 190 14.84 16.90 -7.56
N SER A 191 13.93 16.15 -8.18
CA SER A 191 14.11 14.73 -8.46
C SER A 191 14.59 14.52 -9.90
N PRO A 192 15.39 13.48 -10.19
CA PRO A 192 15.71 13.12 -11.57
C PRO A 192 14.46 12.65 -12.30
N ASP A 193 14.54 12.56 -13.63
CA ASP A 193 13.51 11.90 -14.43
C ASP A 193 13.49 10.40 -14.12
N LEU A 194 12.36 9.91 -13.58
CA LEU A 194 12.16 8.52 -13.21
C LEU A 194 11.42 7.71 -14.29
N THR A 195 11.48 8.15 -15.56
CA THR A 195 10.89 7.43 -16.69
C THR A 195 11.40 5.97 -16.73
N GLY A 196 10.46 5.03 -16.83
CA GLY A 196 10.78 3.60 -16.87
C GLY A 196 10.76 2.89 -15.51
N LEU A 197 10.74 3.62 -14.39
CA LEU A 197 10.69 3.05 -13.04
C LEU A 197 9.29 2.51 -12.66
N HIS A 198 8.26 2.90 -13.37
CA HIS A 198 6.86 2.67 -12.99
C HIS A 198 6.17 1.62 -13.86
N ASP A 199 5.14 0.98 -13.29
CA ASP A 199 4.23 0.03 -13.94
C ASP A 199 2.80 0.33 -13.50
N ILE A 200 2.10 1.14 -14.28
CA ILE A 200 0.82 1.72 -13.92
C ILE A 200 -0.33 0.97 -14.55
N CYS A 201 -1.18 0.39 -13.71
CA CYS A 201 -2.46 -0.17 -14.10
C CYS A 201 -3.58 0.76 -13.65
N MET A 202 -4.42 1.19 -14.60
CA MET A 202 -5.66 1.88 -14.26
C MET A 202 -6.67 0.89 -13.68
N THR A 203 -7.49 1.34 -12.74
CA THR A 203 -8.47 0.46 -12.07
C THR A 203 -9.72 0.28 -12.90
N ASP A 204 -10.00 -0.97 -13.28
CA ASP A 204 -11.27 -1.35 -13.93
C ASP A 204 -12.43 -1.40 -12.93
N VAL A 205 -13.63 -1.09 -13.42
CA VAL A 205 -14.89 -1.15 -12.64
C VAL A 205 -15.56 -2.50 -12.84
N PRO A 206 -16.05 -3.17 -11.76
CA PRO A 206 -16.85 -4.38 -11.92
C PRO A 206 -18.10 -4.16 -12.79
N PRO A 207 -18.62 -5.21 -13.48
CA PRO A 207 -18.21 -6.62 -13.38
C PRO A 207 -17.05 -7.02 -14.32
N TYR A 208 -16.51 -6.13 -15.12
CA TYR A 208 -15.53 -6.46 -16.18
C TYR A 208 -14.07 -6.22 -15.75
N LYS A 209 -13.80 -6.16 -14.45
CA LYS A 209 -12.44 -5.99 -13.94
C LYS A 209 -11.54 -7.14 -14.37
N LYS A 210 -10.45 -6.81 -15.06
CA LYS A 210 -9.44 -7.78 -15.49
C LYS A 210 -8.57 -8.22 -14.31
N PRO A 211 -8.13 -9.49 -14.28
CA PRO A 211 -7.16 -9.94 -13.28
C PRO A 211 -5.78 -9.32 -13.54
N TYR A 212 -5.06 -9.03 -12.48
CA TYR A 212 -3.65 -8.64 -12.56
C TYR A 212 -2.78 -9.88 -12.78
N LEU A 213 -2.22 -10.03 -13.97
CA LEU A 213 -1.43 -11.21 -14.37
C LEU A 213 0.05 -11.06 -13.94
N VAL A 214 0.29 -10.95 -12.65
CA VAL A 214 1.63 -10.90 -12.05
C VAL A 214 1.96 -12.28 -11.50
N MET A 215 3.00 -12.93 -12.04
CA MET A 215 3.51 -14.23 -11.63
C MET A 215 4.88 -14.13 -10.94
N SER A 216 5.59 -13.02 -11.14
CA SER A 216 6.87 -12.69 -10.54
C SER A 216 6.95 -11.19 -10.23
N PRO A 217 7.75 -10.76 -9.25
CA PRO A 217 7.92 -9.33 -8.95
C PRO A 217 8.38 -8.47 -10.13
N GLU A 218 9.08 -9.06 -11.10
CA GLU A 218 9.61 -8.39 -12.28
C GLU A 218 8.56 -8.14 -13.39
N ASP A 219 7.42 -8.84 -13.34
CA ASP A 219 6.43 -8.77 -14.42
C ASP A 219 5.87 -7.35 -14.53
N ARG A 220 5.88 -6.82 -15.74
CA ARG A 220 5.24 -5.54 -16.08
C ARG A 220 3.89 -5.81 -16.75
N ILE A 221 2.83 -5.19 -16.24
CA ILE A 221 1.46 -5.42 -16.68
C ILE A 221 0.73 -4.12 -17.07
N GLY A 222 1.38 -2.98 -16.93
CA GLY A 222 0.83 -1.66 -17.15
C GLY A 222 1.71 -0.77 -18.01
N LEU A 223 1.50 0.54 -17.89
CA LEU A 223 2.23 1.59 -18.59
C LEU A 223 3.34 2.18 -17.70
N PRO A 224 4.41 2.73 -18.29
CA PRO A 224 5.47 3.39 -17.52
C PRO A 224 5.08 4.80 -17.02
N TYR A 225 3.86 5.23 -17.26
CA TYR A 225 3.31 6.53 -16.87
C TYR A 225 1.81 6.43 -16.58
N ILE A 226 1.24 7.43 -15.90
CA ILE A 226 -0.20 7.53 -15.71
C ILE A 226 -0.81 8.25 -16.92
N PRO A 227 -1.71 7.61 -17.68
CA PRO A 227 -2.40 8.28 -18.80
C PRO A 227 -3.33 9.36 -18.26
N VAL A 228 -3.31 10.52 -18.88
CA VAL A 228 -4.11 11.69 -18.50
C VAL A 228 -4.86 12.23 -19.70
N ASP A 229 -6.12 12.61 -19.47
CA ASP A 229 -6.88 13.38 -20.41
C ASP A 229 -6.41 14.86 -20.35
N PRO A 230 -5.80 15.38 -21.43
CA PRO A 230 -5.26 16.73 -21.43
C PRO A 230 -6.30 17.83 -21.15
N GLU A 231 -7.57 17.58 -21.48
CA GLU A 231 -8.65 18.57 -21.26
C GLU A 231 -8.95 18.78 -19.76
N LYS A 232 -8.59 17.79 -18.92
CA LYS A 232 -8.72 17.92 -17.47
C LYS A 232 -7.57 18.70 -16.82
N VAL A 233 -6.43 18.86 -17.49
CA VAL A 233 -5.27 19.55 -16.93
C VAL A 233 -5.50 21.05 -16.96
N VAL A 234 -5.66 21.64 -15.77
CA VAL A 234 -5.94 23.08 -15.61
C VAL A 234 -4.71 23.90 -15.29
N ALA A 235 -3.65 23.26 -14.77
CA ALA A 235 -2.37 23.92 -14.50
C ALA A 235 -1.22 22.90 -14.45
N VAL A 236 -0.05 23.37 -14.83
CA VAL A 236 1.24 22.72 -14.60
C VAL A 236 2.08 23.69 -13.76
N VAL A 237 2.59 23.22 -12.63
CA VAL A 237 3.34 23.99 -11.63
C VAL A 237 4.73 23.39 -11.52
N GLU A 238 5.76 24.19 -11.66
CA GLU A 238 7.14 23.76 -11.42
C GLU A 238 7.44 23.83 -9.91
N SER A 239 8.05 22.79 -9.37
CA SER A 239 8.50 22.66 -8.00
C SER A 239 9.96 22.19 -7.96
N ASP A 240 10.69 22.62 -6.96
CA ASP A 240 12.11 22.30 -6.73
C ASP A 240 12.38 21.80 -5.31
N TYR A 241 11.38 21.19 -4.68
CA TYR A 241 11.46 20.73 -3.29
C TYR A 241 11.63 19.22 -3.19
N MET A 242 12.67 18.79 -2.49
CA MET A 242 12.85 17.37 -2.12
C MET A 242 11.79 16.93 -1.10
N ASP A 243 11.47 15.63 -1.15
CA ASP A 243 10.65 14.99 -0.12
C ASP A 243 11.28 15.16 1.27
N GLN A 244 10.47 15.59 2.25
CA GLN A 244 10.94 15.87 3.61
C GLN A 244 10.93 14.59 4.44
N THR A 245 11.85 13.67 4.14
CA THR A 245 12.02 12.45 4.91
C THR A 245 12.95 12.69 6.12
N GLN A 246 12.88 11.79 7.09
CA GLN A 246 13.73 11.86 8.28
C GLN A 246 14.88 10.85 8.15
N PRO A 247 16.05 11.15 8.74
CA PRO A 247 17.12 10.18 8.87
C PRO A 247 16.59 8.90 9.54
N ASN A 248 17.18 7.76 9.17
CA ASN A 248 16.91 6.52 9.88
C ASN A 248 17.45 6.62 11.31
N ALA A 249 16.69 6.16 12.29
CA ALA A 249 17.20 6.02 13.62
C ALA A 249 18.19 4.84 13.68
N GLU A 250 19.18 4.93 14.55
CA GLU A 250 20.14 3.85 14.79
C GLU A 250 19.42 2.60 15.28
N GLU A 251 19.94 1.45 14.88
CA GLU A 251 19.42 0.15 15.33
C GLU A 251 19.76 -0.03 16.82
N ASP A 252 18.72 -0.24 17.61
CA ASP A 252 18.87 -0.59 19.02
C ASP A 252 19.08 -2.10 19.22
N GLU A 253 19.48 -2.47 20.43
CA GLU A 253 19.72 -3.88 20.80
C GLU A 253 18.45 -4.75 20.63
N THR A 254 17.29 -4.18 20.94
CA THR A 254 15.99 -4.85 20.80
C THR A 254 15.70 -5.18 19.36
N SER A 255 15.90 -4.22 18.44
CA SER A 255 15.70 -4.44 17.00
C SER A 255 16.65 -5.48 16.44
N ARG A 256 17.93 -5.49 16.87
CA ARG A 256 18.91 -6.51 16.48
C ARG A 256 18.55 -7.90 16.98
N LYS A 257 18.06 -8.04 18.22
CA LYS A 257 17.60 -9.33 18.77
C LYS A 257 16.39 -9.87 17.99
N ILE A 258 15.43 -9.01 17.68
CA ILE A 258 14.26 -9.38 16.87
C ILE A 258 14.72 -9.86 15.48
N ALA A 259 15.61 -9.10 14.83
CA ALA A 259 16.17 -9.47 13.53
C ALA A 259 16.89 -10.81 13.56
N GLY A 260 17.75 -11.05 14.57
CA GLY A 260 18.44 -12.34 14.76
C GLY A 260 17.49 -13.51 14.89
N ASN A 261 16.48 -13.39 15.74
CA ASN A 261 15.46 -14.44 15.92
C ASN A 261 14.69 -14.72 14.62
N LEU A 262 14.44 -13.71 13.82
CA LEU A 262 13.70 -13.86 12.57
C LEU A 262 14.56 -14.54 11.50
N VAL A 263 15.83 -14.15 11.38
CA VAL A 263 16.79 -14.80 10.48
C VAL A 263 16.96 -16.27 10.83
N GLU A 264 17.14 -16.60 12.12
CA GLU A 264 17.21 -18.00 12.59
C GLU A 264 15.94 -18.78 12.22
N PHE A 265 14.79 -18.17 12.38
CA PHE A 265 13.53 -18.80 11.98
C PHE A 265 13.47 -19.09 10.48
N LEU A 266 13.84 -18.13 9.62
CA LEU A 266 13.84 -18.32 8.17
C LEU A 266 14.84 -19.40 7.75
N GLN A 267 16.05 -19.42 8.32
CA GLN A 267 17.05 -20.47 8.10
C GLN A 267 16.52 -21.85 8.53
N HIS A 268 15.82 -21.92 9.66
CA HIS A 268 15.18 -23.16 10.10
C HIS A 268 14.13 -23.66 9.10
N GLU A 269 13.29 -22.75 8.55
CA GLU A 269 12.27 -23.13 7.56
C GLU A 269 12.90 -23.62 6.25
N VAL A 270 14.00 -22.99 5.81
CA VAL A 270 14.77 -23.44 4.64
C VAL A 270 15.41 -24.82 4.90
N LYS A 271 16.09 -24.99 6.04
CA LYS A 271 16.72 -26.27 6.40
C LYS A 271 15.74 -27.44 6.42
N HIS A 272 14.46 -27.18 6.70
CA HIS A 272 13.41 -28.22 6.70
C HIS A 272 12.62 -28.30 5.39
N GLY A 273 13.09 -27.65 4.32
CA GLY A 273 12.46 -27.69 2.99
C GLY A 273 11.07 -27.04 2.92
N ARG A 274 10.71 -26.20 3.90
CA ARG A 274 9.43 -25.48 3.90
C ARG A 274 9.49 -24.13 3.19
N LEU A 275 10.69 -23.57 3.07
CA LEU A 275 11.02 -22.43 2.22
C LEU A 275 12.15 -22.79 1.29
N PRO A 276 12.21 -22.22 0.08
CA PRO A 276 13.36 -22.35 -0.82
C PRO A 276 14.56 -21.56 -0.28
N GLU A 277 15.77 -21.84 -0.76
CA GLU A 277 17.02 -21.19 -0.33
C GLU A 277 17.02 -19.66 -0.60
N ASN A 278 16.40 -19.24 -1.69
CA ASN A 278 16.24 -17.83 -2.04
C ASN A 278 14.98 -17.20 -1.43
N LEU A 279 14.31 -17.91 -0.53
CA LEU A 279 13.01 -17.53 0.07
C LEU A 279 11.92 -17.32 -1.01
N THR A 280 10.72 -17.01 -0.59
CA THR A 280 9.69 -16.41 -1.44
C THR A 280 9.76 -14.89 -1.28
N PRO A 281 9.10 -14.09 -2.15
CA PRO A 281 9.21 -12.64 -2.06
C PRO A 281 8.95 -12.11 -0.65
N LEU A 282 9.78 -11.17 -0.23
CA LEU A 282 9.73 -10.58 1.11
C LEU A 282 8.91 -9.30 1.11
N GLN A 283 8.11 -9.12 2.16
CA GLN A 283 7.54 -7.82 2.51
C GLN A 283 8.02 -7.42 3.89
N SER A 284 8.42 -6.16 4.03
CA SER A 284 8.76 -5.58 5.32
C SER A 284 7.96 -4.30 5.57
N GLY A 285 7.53 -4.08 6.81
CA GLY A 285 6.98 -2.80 7.24
C GLY A 285 8.03 -1.69 7.24
N ILE A 286 7.66 -0.53 7.76
CA ILE A 286 8.58 0.62 7.93
C ILE A 286 9.03 0.75 9.39
N GLY A 287 10.21 1.35 9.61
CA GLY A 287 10.76 1.68 10.93
C GLY A 287 11.99 0.86 11.30
N ASN A 288 12.55 1.13 12.51
CA ASN A 288 13.84 0.59 12.93
C ASN A 288 13.90 -0.94 12.96
N ILE A 289 12.86 -1.58 13.48
CA ILE A 289 12.82 -3.05 13.54
C ILE A 289 12.81 -3.63 12.13
N ALA A 290 12.02 -3.04 11.23
CA ALA A 290 11.95 -3.48 9.85
C ALA A 290 13.31 -3.31 9.13
N ASN A 291 14.00 -2.18 9.35
CA ASN A 291 15.34 -1.95 8.82
C ASN A 291 16.35 -2.94 9.38
N ALA A 292 16.32 -3.22 10.69
CA ALA A 292 17.19 -4.20 11.33
C ALA A 292 16.98 -5.63 10.78
N VAL A 293 15.72 -6.00 10.53
CA VAL A 293 15.38 -7.30 9.93
C VAL A 293 15.95 -7.42 8.52
N VAL A 294 15.73 -6.41 7.68
CA VAL A 294 16.25 -6.40 6.29
C VAL A 294 17.78 -6.31 6.29
N GLY A 295 18.37 -5.48 7.17
CA GLY A 295 19.81 -5.40 7.37
C GLY A 295 20.42 -6.72 7.85
N GLY A 296 19.75 -7.46 8.72
CA GLY A 296 20.14 -8.81 9.13
C GLY A 296 20.16 -9.83 7.99
N LEU A 297 19.29 -9.68 7.00
CA LEU A 297 19.31 -10.49 5.78
C LEU A 297 20.47 -10.08 4.85
N ALA A 298 20.89 -8.82 4.87
CA ALA A 298 22.02 -8.29 4.09
C ALA A 298 23.38 -8.70 4.67
N SER A 299 23.50 -8.74 6.01
CA SER A 299 24.72 -9.10 6.70
C SER A 299 24.98 -10.60 6.57
N GLY A 300 26.15 -10.97 6.04
CA GLY A 300 26.55 -12.31 5.57
C GLY A 300 26.32 -13.55 6.45
N GLY A 301 25.71 -13.40 7.63
CA GLY A 301 25.34 -14.54 8.50
C GLY A 301 24.11 -15.33 8.02
N ALA A 302 23.23 -14.71 7.24
CA ALA A 302 22.00 -15.34 6.77
C ALA A 302 22.18 -16.20 5.53
N ASN A 303 23.16 -15.90 4.71
CA ASN A 303 23.55 -16.61 3.46
C ASN A 303 22.42 -16.76 2.41
N PHE A 304 21.37 -15.93 2.50
CA PHE A 304 20.32 -15.87 1.49
C PHE A 304 20.79 -15.08 0.26
N LYS A 305 20.52 -15.61 -0.93
CA LYS A 305 20.89 -14.98 -2.20
C LYS A 305 19.70 -14.99 -3.16
N ASN A 306 19.80 -14.16 -4.20
CA ASN A 306 18.78 -14.02 -5.22
C ASN A 306 17.40 -13.75 -4.62
N LEU A 307 17.38 -12.90 -3.58
CA LEU A 307 16.16 -12.49 -2.90
C LEU A 307 15.30 -11.63 -3.83
N LYS A 308 14.01 -11.74 -3.70
CA LYS A 308 13.04 -10.87 -4.35
C LYS A 308 12.16 -10.20 -3.31
N VAL A 309 11.72 -8.99 -3.62
CA VAL A 309 10.88 -8.20 -2.73
C VAL A 309 9.58 -7.83 -3.41
N TRP A 310 8.49 -8.04 -2.71
CA TRP A 310 7.17 -7.52 -3.02
C TRP A 310 6.64 -6.84 -1.77
N THR A 311 6.74 -5.52 -1.71
CA THR A 311 6.41 -4.76 -0.50
C THR A 311 5.56 -3.54 -0.82
N GLU A 312 5.10 -2.85 0.20
CA GLU A 312 4.43 -1.56 0.09
C GLU A 312 5.45 -0.41 -0.03
N VAL A 313 6.47 -0.42 0.83
CA VAL A 313 7.47 0.65 0.92
C VAL A 313 8.87 0.05 0.96
N LEU A 314 9.78 0.61 0.18
CA LEU A 314 11.21 0.33 0.25
C LEU A 314 11.92 1.38 1.11
N GLN A 315 12.83 0.94 1.97
CA GLN A 315 13.68 1.76 2.82
C GLN A 315 15.15 1.52 2.49
N ASP A 316 16.05 2.30 3.11
CA ASP A 316 17.51 2.29 2.84
C ASP A 316 18.14 0.90 2.95
N SER A 317 17.69 0.06 3.88
CA SER A 317 18.17 -1.32 4.05
C SER A 317 18.02 -2.18 2.80
N PHE A 318 17.10 -1.86 1.91
CA PHE A 318 17.00 -2.55 0.61
C PHE A 318 18.09 -2.12 -0.38
N LEU A 319 18.59 -0.87 -0.28
CA LEU A 319 19.78 -0.46 -1.04
C LEU A 319 21.00 -1.27 -0.61
N ASP A 320 21.13 -1.57 0.69
CA ASP A 320 22.21 -2.40 1.21
C ASP A 320 22.11 -3.85 0.68
N LEU A 321 20.89 -4.39 0.58
CA LEU A 321 20.65 -5.68 -0.05
C LEU A 321 21.00 -5.70 -1.55
N PHE A 322 20.72 -4.63 -2.29
CA PHE A 322 21.15 -4.50 -3.68
C PHE A 322 22.66 -4.44 -3.81
N ASP A 323 23.31 -3.66 -2.94
CA ASP A 323 24.75 -3.46 -3.00
C ASP A 323 25.55 -4.68 -2.57
N SER A 324 25.02 -5.48 -1.62
CA SER A 324 25.59 -6.78 -1.26
C SER A 324 25.42 -7.85 -2.34
N GLY A 325 24.62 -7.60 -3.38
CA GLY A 325 24.31 -8.56 -4.43
C GLY A 325 23.35 -9.68 -4.00
N ASN A 326 22.72 -9.56 -2.83
CA ASN A 326 21.77 -10.56 -2.32
C ASN A 326 20.35 -10.36 -2.83
N LEU A 327 20.00 -9.16 -3.33
CA LEU A 327 18.68 -8.81 -3.86
C LEU A 327 18.71 -8.72 -5.38
N ASP A 328 17.91 -9.54 -6.05
CA ASP A 328 17.77 -9.56 -7.50
C ASP A 328 16.79 -8.48 -7.97
N PHE A 329 15.63 -8.41 -7.35
CA PHE A 329 14.57 -7.51 -7.78
C PHE A 329 13.67 -7.08 -6.63
N ALA A 330 13.20 -5.82 -6.68
CA ALA A 330 12.23 -5.30 -5.73
C ALA A 330 11.08 -4.57 -6.44
N THR A 331 9.86 -4.77 -5.93
CA THR A 331 8.69 -3.99 -6.33
C THR A 331 7.97 -3.44 -5.12
N ALA A 332 7.48 -2.20 -5.24
CA ALA A 332 6.77 -1.48 -4.20
C ALA A 332 5.78 -0.48 -4.78
N THR A 333 5.04 0.23 -3.93
CA THR A 333 4.29 1.43 -4.35
C THR A 333 5.06 2.71 -4.07
N SER A 334 6.08 2.65 -3.19
CA SER A 334 6.83 3.83 -2.74
C SER A 334 8.25 3.46 -2.34
N ILE A 335 9.18 4.36 -2.62
CA ILE A 335 10.53 4.37 -2.04
C ILE A 335 10.59 5.50 -1.01
N ARG A 336 10.77 5.16 0.26
CA ARG A 336 10.88 6.11 1.36
C ARG A 336 12.25 6.00 1.99
N PHE A 337 13.24 6.54 1.31
CA PHE A 337 14.60 6.60 1.80
C PHE A 337 14.81 7.76 2.77
N SER A 338 15.86 7.67 3.57
CA SER A 338 16.44 8.81 4.29
C SER A 338 16.97 9.85 3.29
N PRO A 339 17.28 11.08 3.71
CA PRO A 339 17.92 12.06 2.83
C PRO A 339 19.20 11.53 2.17
N ASP A 340 20.04 10.80 2.92
CA ASP A 340 21.27 10.17 2.42
C ASP A 340 20.95 9.01 1.48
N GLY A 341 19.89 8.23 1.78
CA GLY A 341 19.41 7.17 0.92
C GLY A 341 18.90 7.68 -0.42
N PHE A 342 18.16 8.79 -0.45
CA PHE A 342 17.74 9.42 -1.70
C PHE A 342 18.93 9.93 -2.50
N LYS A 343 19.90 10.58 -1.86
CA LYS A 343 21.12 11.00 -2.52
C LYS A 343 21.83 9.81 -3.17
N ARG A 344 22.07 8.74 -2.39
CA ARG A 344 22.69 7.49 -2.87
C ARG A 344 21.91 6.87 -4.05
N PHE A 345 20.59 6.83 -3.96
CA PHE A 345 19.73 6.27 -5.00
C PHE A 345 19.80 7.09 -6.29
N TYR A 346 19.68 8.41 -6.21
CA TYR A 346 19.69 9.29 -7.38
C TYR A 346 21.06 9.36 -8.05
N GLU A 347 22.16 9.38 -7.28
CA GLU A 347 23.52 9.33 -7.81
C GLU A 347 23.83 8.00 -8.52
N ASN A 348 23.15 6.93 -8.16
CA ASN A 348 23.34 5.58 -8.72
C ASN A 348 22.08 5.03 -9.40
N TYR A 349 21.23 5.92 -9.91
CA TYR A 349 19.91 5.56 -10.45
C TYR A 349 19.99 4.47 -11.52
N GLU A 350 20.91 4.60 -12.49
CA GLU A 350 21.08 3.62 -13.56
C GLU A 350 21.42 2.20 -13.06
N ARG A 351 22.04 2.10 -11.89
CA ARG A 351 22.36 0.82 -11.26
C ARG A 351 21.15 0.16 -10.60
N TYR A 352 20.30 0.96 -9.94
CA TYR A 352 19.15 0.44 -9.19
C TYR A 352 17.88 0.31 -10.03
N ALA A 353 17.61 1.23 -10.93
CA ALA A 353 16.39 1.30 -11.71
C ALA A 353 16.04 0.01 -12.48
N PRO A 354 17.00 -0.73 -13.11
CA PRO A 354 16.70 -1.99 -13.78
C PRO A 354 16.19 -3.10 -12.86
N LYS A 355 16.42 -2.97 -11.55
CA LYS A 355 16.06 -3.96 -10.53
C LYS A 355 14.92 -3.51 -9.62
N LEU A 356 14.27 -2.40 -9.96
CA LEU A 356 13.23 -1.78 -9.15
C LEU A 356 12.00 -1.43 -10.00
N LEU A 357 10.82 -1.62 -9.42
CA LEU A 357 9.57 -1.32 -10.08
C LEU A 357 8.54 -0.75 -9.10
N LEU A 358 8.01 0.43 -9.41
CA LEU A 358 6.96 1.07 -8.63
C LEU A 358 5.58 0.89 -9.28
N ARG A 359 4.60 0.47 -8.48
CA ARG A 359 3.23 0.14 -8.91
C ARG A 359 2.20 0.94 -8.11
N SER A 360 0.97 1.06 -8.64
CA SER A 360 -0.13 1.57 -7.83
C SER A 360 -0.37 0.68 -6.60
N GLN A 361 -0.84 1.27 -5.51
CA GLN A 361 -1.11 0.52 -4.27
C GLN A 361 -2.25 -0.52 -4.45
N ALA A 362 -3.14 -0.32 -5.42
CA ALA A 362 -4.14 -1.32 -5.78
C ALA A 362 -3.52 -2.63 -6.28
N VAL A 363 -2.31 -2.55 -6.86
CA VAL A 363 -1.53 -3.70 -7.34
C VAL A 363 -0.58 -4.21 -6.26
N SER A 364 0.26 -3.34 -5.67
CA SER A 364 1.27 -3.75 -4.67
C SER A 364 0.63 -4.39 -3.43
N ASN A 365 -0.52 -3.87 -3.00
CA ASN A 365 -1.26 -4.35 -1.83
C ASN A 365 -2.36 -5.36 -2.19
N SER A 366 -2.44 -5.80 -3.44
CA SER A 366 -3.47 -6.76 -3.88
C SER A 366 -3.39 -8.08 -3.11
N PRO A 367 -4.43 -8.45 -2.33
CA PRO A 367 -4.46 -9.71 -1.59
C PRO A 367 -4.28 -10.95 -2.47
N GLU A 368 -4.75 -10.88 -3.70
CA GLU A 368 -4.66 -11.97 -4.66
C GLU A 368 -3.21 -12.17 -5.14
N ILE A 369 -2.51 -11.08 -5.50
CA ILE A 369 -1.11 -11.14 -5.93
C ILE A 369 -0.20 -11.59 -4.78
N ILE A 370 -0.37 -11.00 -3.59
CA ILE A 370 0.40 -11.36 -2.39
C ILE A 370 0.27 -12.87 -2.11
N LYS A 371 -0.94 -13.42 -2.24
CA LYS A 371 -1.20 -14.84 -2.05
C LYS A 371 -0.58 -15.70 -3.16
N ARG A 372 -0.70 -15.28 -4.42
CA ARG A 372 -0.14 -15.98 -5.59
C ARG A 372 1.37 -16.07 -5.52
N LEU A 373 2.04 -14.97 -5.18
CA LEU A 373 3.50 -14.92 -5.05
C LEU A 373 4.02 -15.67 -3.81
N GLY A 374 3.14 -15.96 -2.84
CA GLY A 374 3.51 -16.60 -1.60
C GLY A 374 4.40 -15.74 -0.71
N VAL A 375 4.11 -14.43 -0.65
CA VAL A 375 4.90 -13.44 0.09
C VAL A 375 5.12 -13.85 1.55
N ILE A 376 6.29 -13.54 2.10
CA ILE A 376 6.59 -13.56 3.52
C ILE A 376 6.34 -12.16 4.06
N GLY A 377 5.22 -11.96 4.75
CA GLY A 377 4.81 -10.67 5.30
C GLY A 377 5.34 -10.47 6.72
N MET A 378 6.04 -9.35 6.95
CA MET A 378 6.70 -9.03 8.21
C MET A 378 6.30 -7.62 8.65
N ASN A 379 5.55 -7.50 9.76
CA ASN A 379 5.01 -6.21 10.22
C ASN A 379 5.08 -6.06 11.74
N THR A 380 5.09 -4.80 12.20
CA THR A 380 5.17 -4.43 13.60
C THR A 380 3.84 -3.86 14.10
N PRO A 381 3.10 -4.56 14.96
CA PRO A 381 1.90 -4.02 15.61
C PRO A 381 2.27 -3.14 16.81
N VAL A 382 1.30 -2.34 17.27
CA VAL A 382 1.38 -1.57 18.51
C VAL A 382 1.32 -2.52 19.72
N GLU A 383 0.39 -3.46 19.70
CA GLU A 383 0.21 -4.50 20.72
C GLU A 383 -0.36 -5.77 20.10
N VAL A 384 -0.15 -6.88 20.78
CA VAL A 384 -0.72 -8.19 20.44
C VAL A 384 -1.30 -8.83 21.71
N ASP A 385 -2.34 -9.64 21.56
CA ASP A 385 -2.90 -10.37 22.68
C ASP A 385 -2.60 -11.89 22.65
N ILE A 386 -2.93 -12.55 23.73
CA ILE A 386 -2.71 -14.00 23.89
C ILE A 386 -3.55 -14.85 22.93
N TYR A 387 -4.54 -14.25 22.25
CA TYR A 387 -5.38 -14.89 21.24
C TYR A 387 -4.89 -14.62 19.82
N ALA A 388 -3.70 -13.99 19.68
CA ALA A 388 -3.09 -13.62 18.42
C ALA A 388 -3.86 -12.53 17.64
N HIS A 389 -4.65 -11.72 18.31
CA HIS A 389 -5.15 -10.47 17.74
C HIS A 389 -4.04 -9.41 17.78
N ALA A 390 -4.07 -8.49 16.84
CA ALA A 390 -3.13 -7.40 16.79
C ALA A 390 -3.84 -6.06 16.56
N ASN A 391 -3.27 -5.03 17.18
CA ASN A 391 -3.69 -3.66 17.07
C ASN A 391 -2.53 -2.83 16.52
N SER A 392 -2.79 -2.07 15.46
CA SER A 392 -1.82 -1.17 14.83
C SER A 392 -2.33 0.27 14.69
N THR A 393 -3.56 0.56 15.10
CA THR A 393 -4.24 1.84 14.82
C THR A 393 -4.49 2.69 16.04
N CYS A 394 -4.97 2.10 17.14
CA CYS A 394 -5.44 2.84 18.30
C CYS A 394 -4.64 2.55 19.56
N VAL A 395 -4.58 3.54 20.46
CA VAL A 395 -4.06 3.38 21.83
C VAL A 395 -5.08 3.91 22.83
N MET A 396 -5.04 3.41 24.06
CA MET A 396 -5.96 3.82 25.13
C MET A 396 -7.44 3.72 24.72
N GLY A 397 -7.79 2.64 24.04
CA GLY A 397 -9.12 2.35 23.52
C GLY A 397 -9.34 2.93 22.12
N SER A 398 -9.74 4.18 22.01
CA SER A 398 -10.19 4.78 20.74
C SER A 398 -9.31 5.90 20.19
N ARG A 399 -8.16 6.18 20.83
CA ARG A 399 -7.27 7.23 20.35
C ARG A 399 -6.53 6.77 19.10
N MET A 400 -6.90 7.29 17.95
CA MET A 400 -6.28 7.02 16.66
C MET A 400 -4.83 7.52 16.62
N LEU A 401 -3.89 6.66 16.20
CA LEU A 401 -2.49 7.01 15.94
C LEU A 401 -2.31 7.47 14.49
N ASN A 402 -2.65 6.59 13.56
CA ASN A 402 -2.38 6.81 12.14
C ASN A 402 -3.47 6.27 11.20
N GLY A 403 -3.88 5.03 11.35
CA GLY A 403 -4.82 4.29 10.51
C GLY A 403 -4.36 2.85 10.31
N LEU A 404 -5.20 2.03 9.69
CA LEU A 404 -4.95 0.60 9.49
C LEU A 404 -3.68 0.34 8.64
N GLY A 405 -3.44 1.15 7.60
CA GLY A 405 -2.31 0.95 6.69
C GLY A 405 -2.45 -0.29 5.81
N GLY A 406 -1.32 -0.78 5.29
CA GLY A 406 -1.24 -1.96 4.42
C GLY A 406 -0.89 -3.27 5.12
N SER A 407 -0.53 -3.23 6.42
CA SER A 407 -0.06 -4.42 7.13
C SER A 407 -1.06 -5.58 7.08
N ALA A 408 -2.35 -5.31 7.22
CA ALA A 408 -3.37 -6.33 7.16
C ALA A 408 -3.57 -6.93 5.75
N ASP A 409 -3.36 -6.14 4.68
CA ASP A 409 -3.39 -6.66 3.30
C ASP A 409 -2.34 -7.76 3.13
N PHE A 410 -1.11 -7.50 3.60
CA PHE A 410 -0.01 -8.46 3.53
C PHE A 410 -0.21 -9.62 4.50
N LEU A 411 -0.46 -9.35 5.77
CA LEU A 411 -0.52 -10.42 6.78
C LEU A 411 -1.65 -11.42 6.53
N ARG A 412 -2.83 -10.98 6.07
CA ARG A 412 -3.94 -11.89 5.74
C ARG A 412 -3.68 -12.74 4.50
N SER A 413 -2.83 -12.27 3.60
CA SER A 413 -2.64 -12.87 2.28
C SER A 413 -1.29 -13.57 2.11
N SER A 414 -0.33 -13.34 2.98
CA SER A 414 1.01 -13.91 2.92
C SER A 414 1.02 -15.43 3.15
N LYS A 415 2.02 -16.10 2.58
CA LYS A 415 2.32 -17.51 2.89
C LYS A 415 2.79 -17.67 4.33
N TYR A 416 3.65 -16.76 4.78
CA TYR A 416 4.07 -16.62 6.17
C TYR A 416 3.69 -15.23 6.66
N SER A 417 2.87 -15.17 7.69
CA SER A 417 2.47 -13.92 8.34
C SER A 417 3.22 -13.79 9.65
N ILE A 418 4.15 -12.85 9.71
CA ILE A 418 5.05 -12.64 10.83
C ILE A 418 4.77 -11.28 11.45
N MET A 419 4.44 -11.28 12.73
CA MET A 419 4.39 -10.07 13.54
C MET A 419 5.54 -10.08 14.51
N HIS A 420 6.27 -8.99 14.55
CA HIS A 420 7.37 -8.78 15.47
C HIS A 420 7.17 -7.48 16.24
N THR A 421 7.34 -7.52 17.56
CA THR A 421 7.18 -6.36 18.42
C THR A 421 8.09 -6.51 19.64
N PRO A 422 8.57 -5.40 20.25
CA PRO A 422 9.20 -5.47 21.56
C PRO A 422 8.22 -6.04 22.59
N SER A 423 8.70 -6.69 23.61
CA SER A 423 7.82 -7.13 24.72
C SER A 423 7.28 -5.95 25.50
N THR A 424 8.06 -4.88 25.63
CA THR A 424 7.69 -3.66 26.34
C THR A 424 8.10 -2.42 25.55
N ARG A 425 7.40 -1.31 25.75
CA ARG A 425 7.76 0.02 25.24
C ARG A 425 8.02 0.97 26.40
N PRO A 426 8.92 1.97 26.22
CA PRO A 426 9.18 2.97 27.25
C PRO A 426 7.88 3.71 27.65
N SER A 427 7.73 3.97 28.93
CA SER A 427 6.63 4.74 29.49
C SER A 427 7.16 5.87 30.35
N LYS A 428 6.44 7.01 30.36
CA LYS A 428 6.77 8.14 31.23
C LYS A 428 6.25 7.94 32.66
N THR A 429 5.28 7.04 32.82
CA THR A 429 4.57 6.80 34.08
C THR A 429 4.96 5.50 34.76
N ASP A 430 5.58 4.58 34.03
CA ASP A 430 5.99 3.28 34.53
C ASP A 430 7.46 3.01 34.11
N PRO A 431 8.40 2.93 35.07
CA PRO A 431 9.80 2.69 34.76
C PRO A 431 10.05 1.28 34.17
N THR A 432 9.14 0.33 34.37
CA THR A 432 9.22 -1.01 33.75
C THR A 432 8.72 -1.03 32.31
N GLY A 433 8.13 0.08 31.84
CA GLY A 433 7.54 0.21 30.52
C GLY A 433 6.12 -0.36 30.43
N VAL A 434 5.53 -0.23 29.26
CA VAL A 434 4.19 -0.77 28.95
C VAL A 434 4.34 -2.03 28.11
N SER A 435 3.72 -3.12 28.53
CA SER A 435 3.71 -4.38 27.78
C SER A 435 3.04 -4.20 26.42
N CYS A 436 3.70 -4.70 25.36
CA CYS A 436 3.12 -4.83 24.03
C CYS A 436 2.40 -6.17 23.84
N ILE A 437 2.48 -7.05 24.85
CA ILE A 437 1.74 -8.31 24.90
C ILE A 437 0.70 -8.16 25.99
N VAL A 438 -0.56 -8.14 25.60
CA VAL A 438 -1.69 -7.84 26.48
C VAL A 438 -2.64 -9.03 26.59
N PRO A 439 -3.44 -9.14 27.66
CA PRO A 439 -4.46 -10.19 27.75
C PRO A 439 -5.49 -10.11 26.62
N MET A 440 -5.87 -8.89 26.22
CA MET A 440 -6.80 -8.60 25.13
C MET A 440 -6.44 -7.24 24.54
N CYS A 441 -6.32 -7.16 23.22
CA CYS A 441 -6.10 -5.89 22.52
C CYS A 441 -7.26 -4.93 22.75
N THR A 442 -6.93 -3.65 22.95
CA THR A 442 -7.94 -2.59 23.12
C THR A 442 -8.68 -2.27 21.82
N HIS A 443 -8.04 -2.55 20.69
CA HIS A 443 -8.60 -2.47 19.35
C HIS A 443 -8.03 -3.62 18.51
N VAL A 444 -8.84 -4.24 17.67
CA VAL A 444 -8.42 -5.40 16.89
C VAL A 444 -8.48 -5.08 15.40
N ASP A 445 -7.31 -4.96 14.78
CA ASP A 445 -7.17 -4.77 13.33
C ASP A 445 -7.06 -6.10 12.59
N GLN A 446 -6.52 -7.11 13.28
CA GLN A 446 -6.20 -8.41 12.70
C GLN A 446 -6.51 -9.52 13.69
N THR A 447 -7.09 -10.60 13.18
CA THR A 447 -7.48 -11.77 13.97
C THR A 447 -6.66 -13.00 13.59
N GLU A 448 -6.70 -14.03 14.42
CA GLU A 448 -6.09 -15.34 14.13
C GLU A 448 -6.59 -15.93 12.80
N HIS A 449 -7.85 -15.70 12.44
CA HIS A 449 -8.43 -16.22 11.20
C HIS A 449 -7.84 -15.61 9.93
N ASP A 450 -7.25 -14.43 10.06
CA ASP A 450 -6.58 -13.75 8.96
C ASP A 450 -5.16 -14.28 8.71
N ARG A 451 -4.68 -15.24 9.53
CA ARG A 451 -3.29 -15.71 9.53
C ARG A 451 -3.18 -17.22 9.53
N LYS A 452 -2.38 -17.75 8.63
CA LYS A 452 -2.10 -19.20 8.60
C LYS A 452 -0.97 -19.61 9.55
N PHE A 453 -0.01 -18.72 9.80
CA PHE A 453 1.13 -18.97 10.67
C PHE A 453 1.48 -17.69 11.44
N PHE A 454 1.24 -17.71 12.72
CA PHE A 454 1.59 -16.62 13.62
C PHE A 454 2.86 -16.97 14.39
N LYS A 455 3.90 -16.13 14.26
CA LYS A 455 5.13 -16.23 15.06
C LYS A 455 5.54 -14.86 15.55
N LEU A 456 5.72 -14.78 16.86
CA LEU A 456 6.24 -13.60 17.56
C LEU A 456 7.70 -13.85 17.90
N PRO A 457 8.67 -13.23 17.24
CA PRO A 457 10.00 -13.12 17.78
C PRO A 457 10.00 -12.01 18.84
N PHE A 458 10.16 -12.40 20.10
CA PHE A 458 10.25 -11.47 21.24
C PHE A 458 11.69 -11.07 21.50
N SER A 459 11.91 -9.82 21.94
CA SER A 459 13.22 -9.27 22.28
C SER A 459 13.66 -9.55 23.72
N SER A 460 12.79 -10.02 24.58
CA SER A 460 13.12 -10.33 25.98
C SER A 460 13.36 -11.81 26.18
N GLU A 461 14.16 -12.16 27.15
CA GLU A 461 14.70 -13.42 27.67
C GLU A 461 13.99 -14.76 27.35
N THR A 462 12.84 -14.74 26.67
CA THR A 462 12.21 -15.92 26.10
C THR A 462 12.94 -16.29 24.83
N GLN A 463 14.06 -16.98 24.95
CA GLN A 463 14.75 -17.62 23.86
C GLN A 463 13.74 -18.47 23.06
N LEU A 464 13.56 -18.13 21.78
CA LEU A 464 13.11 -19.10 20.80
C LEU A 464 14.26 -20.11 20.60
N THR A 465 14.47 -20.97 21.59
CA THR A 465 15.35 -22.12 21.38
C THR A 465 14.72 -23.00 20.30
N PRO A 466 15.52 -23.53 19.36
CA PRO A 466 15.07 -24.58 18.46
C PRO A 466 14.36 -25.66 19.31
N PRO A 467 13.38 -26.38 18.78
CA PRO A 467 12.61 -27.32 19.57
C PRO A 467 13.49 -28.43 20.13
N SER A 468 14.22 -28.15 21.20
CA SER A 468 14.70 -29.16 22.10
C SER A 468 13.46 -29.72 22.80
N SER A 469 13.48 -31.00 23.05
CA SER A 469 12.38 -31.83 23.54
C SER A 469 11.59 -31.33 24.78
N ARG A 470 11.98 -30.19 25.36
CA ARG A 470 11.29 -29.56 26.49
C ARG A 470 10.17 -28.58 26.08
N HIS A 471 10.21 -27.97 24.86
CA HIS A 471 9.19 -27.01 24.41
C HIS A 471 7.95 -27.70 23.80
N GLY A 472 8.04 -28.98 23.44
CA GLY A 472 6.88 -29.78 23.06
C GLY A 472 5.77 -29.84 24.12
N ARG A 473 6.13 -29.66 25.40
CA ARG A 473 5.14 -29.67 26.51
C ARG A 473 4.32 -28.38 26.58
N HIS A 474 4.88 -27.23 26.25
CA HIS A 474 4.13 -25.97 26.25
C HIS A 474 3.17 -25.88 25.06
N ARG A 475 3.59 -26.34 23.87
CA ARG A 475 2.69 -26.44 22.70
C ARG A 475 1.55 -27.44 22.96
N ASN A 476 1.84 -28.55 23.61
CA ASN A 476 0.83 -29.55 23.96
C ASN A 476 -0.14 -29.06 25.04
N ARG A 477 0.29 -28.17 25.94
CA ARG A 477 -0.60 -27.58 26.94
C ARG A 477 -1.62 -26.63 26.36
N LEU A 478 -1.23 -25.80 25.39
CA LEU A 478 -2.16 -24.93 24.69
C LEU A 478 -3.09 -25.71 23.75
N ARG A 479 -2.57 -26.72 23.02
CA ARG A 479 -3.40 -27.66 22.24
C ARG A 479 -4.29 -28.55 23.12
N GLY A 480 -3.82 -28.95 24.29
CA GLY A 480 -4.57 -29.80 25.20
C GLY A 480 -5.79 -29.11 25.82
N ARG A 481 -5.75 -27.81 26.04
CA ARG A 481 -6.93 -27.07 26.55
C ARG A 481 -8.04 -26.93 25.51
N HIS A 482 -7.71 -26.89 24.23
CA HIS A 482 -8.71 -26.89 23.16
C HIS A 482 -9.32 -28.27 22.87
N ARG A 483 -8.69 -29.37 23.30
CA ARG A 483 -9.21 -30.73 23.06
C ARG A 483 -10.23 -31.21 24.08
N HIS A 484 -10.39 -30.53 25.22
CA HIS A 484 -11.27 -31.03 26.31
C HIS A 484 -12.59 -30.27 26.47
N VAL A 485 -12.98 -29.43 25.53
CA VAL A 485 -14.38 -28.98 25.46
C VAL A 485 -15.15 -30.03 24.65
N SER A 486 -15.69 -31.01 25.35
CA SER A 486 -16.49 -32.07 24.71
C SER A 486 -17.74 -31.47 24.08
N PRO A 487 -18.25 -32.04 22.96
CA PRO A 487 -19.51 -31.58 22.34
C PRO A 487 -20.72 -31.56 23.32
N ARG A 488 -20.63 -32.28 24.41
CA ARG A 488 -21.67 -32.27 25.45
C ARG A 488 -21.67 -31.04 26.38
N ALA A 489 -20.55 -30.34 26.51
CA ALA A 489 -20.50 -29.09 27.26
C ALA A 489 -21.12 -27.93 26.47
N ARG A 490 -21.06 -27.96 25.14
CA ARG A 490 -21.70 -26.94 24.27
C ARG A 490 -23.22 -26.99 24.29
N ALA A 491 -23.82 -28.12 24.65
CA ALA A 491 -25.28 -28.28 24.67
C ALA A 491 -25.94 -27.78 25.97
N ARG A 492 -25.14 -27.47 27.02
CA ARG A 492 -25.69 -27.02 28.32
C ARG A 492 -25.63 -25.50 28.54
N ASP A 493 -24.82 -24.76 27.75
CA ASP A 493 -24.70 -23.29 27.89
C ASP A 493 -25.68 -22.50 27.02
N HIS A 494 -26.63 -23.16 26.34
CA HIS A 494 -27.76 -22.55 25.68
C HIS A 494 -29.00 -22.43 26.57
N GLN A 495 -28.82 -22.16 27.88
CA GLN A 495 -29.91 -21.66 28.68
C GLN A 495 -30.01 -20.14 28.53
N GLU A 496 -31.00 -19.78 27.72
CA GLU A 496 -31.78 -18.54 27.71
C GLU A 496 -31.21 -17.34 28.50
N VAL A 497 -30.45 -16.50 27.81
CA VAL A 497 -30.42 -15.07 28.16
C VAL A 497 -31.63 -14.43 27.52
N ARG A 498 -32.74 -14.29 28.28
CA ARG A 498 -33.90 -13.48 27.88
C ARG A 498 -33.43 -12.03 27.79
N ALA A 499 -33.52 -11.45 26.59
CA ALA A 499 -33.37 -10.03 26.41
C ALA A 499 -34.38 -9.26 27.28
N PRO A 500 -33.99 -8.14 27.90
CA PRO A 500 -34.94 -7.31 28.62
C PRO A 500 -36.03 -6.80 27.67
N ARG A 501 -37.30 -6.95 28.07
CA ARG A 501 -38.44 -6.38 27.34
C ARG A 501 -38.35 -4.86 27.45
N LEU A 502 -38.29 -4.18 26.32
CA LEU A 502 -38.52 -2.75 26.23
C LEU A 502 -39.98 -2.46 26.60
N PRO A 503 -40.26 -1.34 27.29
CA PRO A 503 -41.63 -0.92 27.58
C PRO A 503 -42.40 -0.65 26.29
N ALA A 504 -43.70 -0.98 26.27
CA ALA A 504 -44.59 -0.75 25.16
C ALA A 504 -44.79 0.77 24.95
N ASP A 505 -44.67 1.19 23.70
CA ASP A 505 -44.98 2.55 23.22
C ASP A 505 -46.50 2.74 23.23
N PRO A 506 -47.04 3.82 23.84
CA PRO A 506 -48.47 3.98 23.96
C PRO A 506 -49.15 4.58 22.72
N ASP A 507 -48.47 4.97 21.67
CA ASP A 507 -49.07 5.59 20.49
C ASP A 507 -49.09 4.67 19.29
N GLY A 508 -50.18 3.90 19.16
CA GLY A 508 -50.41 2.98 18.05
C GLY A 508 -50.65 3.68 16.73
N LEU A 509 -49.70 3.49 15.79
CA LEU A 509 -49.91 3.71 14.37
C LEU A 509 -49.95 2.36 13.62
N PRO A 510 -50.89 2.11 12.67
CA PRO A 510 -51.05 0.82 12.02
C PRO A 510 -49.92 0.57 11.00
N GLY A 511 -49.20 -0.55 11.16
CA GLY A 511 -48.19 -1.05 10.23
C GLY A 511 -48.79 -1.57 8.90
N PRO A 512 -48.01 -1.58 7.83
CA PRO A 512 -48.47 -1.99 6.50
C PRO A 512 -48.73 -3.49 6.43
N ARG A 513 -49.85 -3.83 5.78
CA ARG A 513 -50.36 -5.20 5.58
C ARG A 513 -49.37 -6.04 4.77
N GLY A 514 -49.03 -7.20 5.30
CA GLY A 514 -48.18 -8.18 4.62
C GLY A 514 -48.86 -8.79 3.39
N VAL A 515 -48.17 -8.81 2.28
CA VAL A 515 -48.54 -9.54 1.06
C VAL A 515 -48.10 -10.99 1.28
N ARG A 516 -49.10 -11.91 1.33
CA ARG A 516 -48.85 -13.35 1.31
C ARG A 516 -48.58 -13.78 -0.13
N VAL A 517 -47.41 -14.38 -0.37
CA VAL A 517 -47.11 -15.11 -1.61
C VAL A 517 -47.47 -16.58 -1.39
N PRO A 518 -48.26 -17.23 -2.29
CA PRO A 518 -48.59 -18.64 -2.14
C PRO A 518 -47.38 -19.52 -2.50
N ALA A 519 -47.11 -20.51 -1.66
CA ALA A 519 -46.15 -21.57 -1.96
C ALA A 519 -46.73 -22.51 -3.02
N GLN A 520 -46.18 -22.50 -4.23
CA GLN A 520 -46.40 -23.55 -5.22
C GLN A 520 -45.31 -24.62 -5.08
N GLY A 521 -45.78 -25.86 -4.89
CA GLY A 521 -44.96 -27.05 -4.74
C GLY A 521 -44.17 -27.36 -6.03
N LEU A 522 -42.90 -27.59 -5.89
CA LEU A 522 -42.05 -28.17 -6.91
C LEU A 522 -41.77 -29.64 -6.53
N GLY A 523 -42.32 -30.54 -7.31
CA GLY A 523 -41.99 -31.96 -7.27
C GLY A 523 -40.57 -32.24 -7.80
N PRO A 524 -40.02 -33.44 -7.54
CA PRO A 524 -38.63 -33.73 -7.84
C PRO A 524 -38.39 -33.87 -9.34
N ARG A 525 -37.53 -33.03 -9.91
CA ARG A 525 -37.02 -33.20 -11.28
C ARG A 525 -35.72 -33.98 -11.25
N ALA A 526 -35.70 -35.05 -12.08
CA ALA A 526 -34.56 -35.92 -12.33
C ALA A 526 -33.33 -35.16 -12.89
N ALA A 527 -32.15 -35.58 -12.46
CA ALA A 527 -30.87 -35.06 -12.94
C ALA A 527 -30.63 -35.49 -14.41
N PRO A 528 -30.07 -34.63 -15.27
CA PRO A 528 -29.62 -35.04 -16.59
C PRO A 528 -28.28 -35.78 -16.53
N ALA A 529 -28.19 -36.81 -17.39
CA ALA A 529 -27.04 -37.70 -17.55
C ALA A 529 -25.78 -36.94 -18.00
N VAL A 530 -24.66 -37.27 -17.38
CA VAL A 530 -23.33 -36.82 -17.78
C VAL A 530 -22.85 -37.66 -18.96
N GLU A 531 -22.75 -37.05 -20.13
CA GLU A 531 -22.21 -37.65 -21.34
C GLU A 531 -20.67 -37.66 -21.25
N ARG A 532 -20.08 -38.86 -21.31
CA ARG A 532 -18.62 -39.07 -21.30
C ARG A 532 -18.07 -38.69 -22.66
N VAL A 533 -17.27 -37.66 -22.73
CA VAL A 533 -16.41 -37.35 -23.90
C VAL A 533 -15.22 -38.30 -23.90
N ARG A 534 -15.16 -39.13 -24.96
CA ARG A 534 -14.02 -40.05 -25.24
C ARG A 534 -12.80 -39.27 -25.73
N HIS A 535 -11.66 -39.61 -25.17
CA HIS A 535 -10.34 -39.15 -25.65
C HIS A 535 -10.10 -39.65 -27.10
N ALA A 536 -9.83 -38.72 -27.99
CA ALA A 536 -9.24 -38.99 -29.28
C ALA A 536 -7.70 -38.96 -29.19
N GLN A 537 -7.08 -40.05 -29.60
CA GLN A 537 -5.63 -40.20 -29.70
C GLN A 537 -5.10 -39.37 -30.87
N ALA A 538 -3.97 -38.68 -30.65
CA ALA A 538 -3.20 -38.02 -31.69
C ALA A 538 -2.31 -39.03 -32.43
N PRO A 539 -2.09 -38.87 -33.75
CA PRO A 539 -1.21 -39.77 -34.50
C PRO A 539 0.28 -39.37 -34.37
N GLU A 540 1.12 -40.40 -34.27
CA GLU A 540 2.56 -40.33 -34.41
C GLU A 540 2.99 -39.73 -35.75
N ARG A 541 3.98 -38.86 -35.73
CA ARG A 541 4.75 -38.49 -36.93
C ARG A 541 6.21 -38.89 -36.80
N ALA A 542 6.61 -39.57 -37.86
CA ALA A 542 7.91 -40.11 -38.12
C ALA A 542 9.03 -39.07 -38.21
N ARG A 543 10.22 -39.52 -37.83
CA ARG A 543 11.52 -38.87 -38.02
C ARG A 543 11.90 -38.88 -39.52
N HIS A 544 12.46 -37.78 -39.99
CA HIS A 544 13.43 -37.78 -41.06
C HIS A 544 14.54 -36.79 -40.72
N ASP A 545 15.75 -37.33 -40.77
CA ASP A 545 17.05 -36.65 -40.76
C ASP A 545 17.26 -35.94 -42.09
N GLU A 546 17.98 -34.81 -42.10
CA GLU A 546 19.11 -34.48 -42.99
C GLU A 546 19.38 -32.97 -42.95
N ASP A 547 20.59 -32.63 -42.56
CA ASP A 547 21.34 -31.41 -42.83
C ASP A 547 22.01 -31.58 -44.23
N PRO A 548 22.44 -30.57 -44.98
CA PRO A 548 23.26 -29.42 -44.61
C PRO A 548 23.14 -28.15 -45.48
N GLY A 549 23.65 -27.01 -44.95
CA GLY A 549 24.55 -26.21 -45.79
C GLY A 549 24.12 -24.86 -46.34
N LEU A 550 24.85 -23.82 -45.89
CA LEU A 550 25.32 -22.63 -46.66
C LEU A 550 24.34 -21.51 -47.10
N GLY A 551 24.73 -20.29 -46.77
CA GLY A 551 24.43 -19.14 -47.59
C GLY A 551 24.28 -17.79 -46.85
N CYS A 552 25.39 -17.09 -46.73
CA CYS A 552 25.47 -15.68 -46.40
C CYS A 552 24.97 -14.83 -47.56
N GLU A 553 24.03 -13.90 -47.36
CA GLU A 553 23.92 -12.69 -48.20
C GLU A 553 23.32 -11.51 -47.47
N GLN A 554 24.02 -10.39 -47.56
CA GLN A 554 23.67 -9.06 -47.12
C GLN A 554 22.68 -8.43 -48.08
N GLU A 555 21.62 -7.78 -47.63
CA GLU A 555 20.96 -6.74 -48.40
C GLU A 555 20.55 -5.53 -47.58
N HIS A 556 20.77 -4.39 -48.21
CA HIS A 556 20.65 -3.02 -47.82
C HIS A 556 19.22 -2.58 -47.49
N VAL A 557 19.04 -1.80 -46.43
CA VAL A 557 17.84 -0.98 -46.20
C VAL A 557 18.13 0.46 -46.61
N ARG A 558 17.40 0.94 -47.60
CA ARG A 558 17.33 2.36 -48.01
C ARG A 558 16.32 3.10 -47.12
N CYS A 559 16.74 4.23 -46.58
CA CYS A 559 15.87 5.28 -46.08
C CYS A 559 15.09 5.96 -47.21
N VAL A 560 13.79 6.14 -47.04
CA VAL A 560 13.01 7.09 -47.82
C VAL A 560 12.41 8.11 -46.83
N ARG A 561 12.75 9.38 -47.07
CA ARG A 561 12.13 10.55 -46.46
C ARG A 561 10.84 10.86 -47.21
N GLY A 562 9.82 11.25 -46.47
CA GLY A 562 8.60 11.89 -46.96
C GLY A 562 7.85 12.45 -45.76
#